data_6c02fe9168794462f49554ee294d03d9
#
_entry.id   6c02fe9168794462f49554ee294d03d9
#
_cell.length_a   1.000
_cell.length_b   1.000
_cell.length_c   1.000
_cell.angle_alpha   90.00
_cell.angle_beta   90.00
_cell.angle_gamma   90.00
#
_symmetry.space_group_name_H-M   'P 1'
#
loop_
_entity.id
_entity.type
_entity.pdbx_description
1 polymer ?
#
loop_
_entity_poly.entity_id
_entity_poly.type
_entity_poly.pdbx_seq_one_letter_code
_entity_poly.pdbx_strand_id
1 'polypeptide(L)'
;MEKDKKLYMIGNAHIDVVWLWQWQEGLQEVKATFKSVLDRMKEYDDFIFTGSSAAYYEWVEENDPAMFEEIRSRVKEGRWVIVGGWWTEPDCNAPCGESFVRQGLYGQRYFEEKFGVKAVCGYNVDSFGHNGNLPQILKKCGMDSYVFMRPGRHEMG
;
A
#
# COMPACT_ATOMS: atom_id res chain seq x y z
N MET A 1 6.25 37.74 9.45
CA MET A 1 5.90 36.58 10.29
C MET A 1 6.32 35.31 9.53
N GLU A 2 7.38 34.70 9.97
CA GLU A 2 7.77 33.37 9.46
C GLU A 2 6.69 32.38 9.84
N LYS A 3 6.01 31.78 8.86
CA LYS A 3 5.06 30.70 9.16
C LYS A 3 5.88 29.51 9.63
N ASP A 4 5.61 29.00 10.81
CA ASP A 4 6.17 27.75 11.30
C ASP A 4 5.94 26.66 10.26
N LYS A 5 7.03 26.23 9.62
CA LYS A 5 6.98 25.14 8.64
C LYS A 5 6.91 23.81 9.40
N LYS A 6 5.91 22.98 9.10
CA LYS A 6 5.80 21.62 9.66
C LYS A 6 6.16 20.60 8.60
N LEU A 7 6.97 19.64 8.98
CA LEU A 7 7.26 18.43 8.19
C LEU A 7 6.54 17.25 8.82
N TYR A 8 5.67 16.60 8.05
CA TYR A 8 5.01 15.37 8.45
C TYR A 8 5.76 14.20 7.84
N MET A 9 6.27 13.31 8.69
CA MET A 9 6.98 12.09 8.29
C MET A 9 6.05 10.89 8.50
N ILE A 10 5.86 10.10 7.45
CA ILE A 10 4.98 8.93 7.48
C ILE A 10 5.80 7.72 7.05
N GLY A 11 5.77 6.65 7.82
CA GLY A 11 6.42 5.39 7.45
C GLY A 11 5.74 4.75 6.25
N ASN A 12 6.53 4.21 5.35
CA ASN A 12 6.08 3.39 4.22
C ASN A 12 7.19 2.41 3.82
N ALA A 13 6.81 1.32 3.18
CA ALA A 13 7.74 0.42 2.50
C ALA A 13 7.12 -0.05 1.19
N HIS A 14 7.87 0.09 0.10
CA HIS A 14 7.59 -0.57 -1.17
C HIS A 14 8.30 -1.94 -1.17
N ILE A 15 7.57 -2.99 -1.53
CA ILE A 15 8.10 -4.36 -1.57
C ILE A 15 7.65 -4.99 -2.88
N ASP A 16 8.59 -5.50 -3.64
CA ASP A 16 8.29 -6.34 -4.79
C ASP A 16 7.87 -7.74 -4.34
N VAL A 17 6.65 -8.16 -4.71
CA VAL A 17 6.16 -9.53 -4.42
C VAL A 17 7.03 -10.59 -5.11
N VAL A 18 7.52 -10.28 -6.31
CA VAL A 18 8.49 -11.05 -7.09
C VAL A 18 9.39 -10.06 -7.82
N TRP A 19 10.71 -10.26 -7.76
CA TRP A 19 11.69 -9.42 -8.47
C TRP A 19 12.90 -10.27 -8.88
N LEU A 20 14.11 -10.00 -8.36
CA LEU A 20 15.26 -10.90 -8.48
C LEU A 20 15.18 -12.09 -7.52
N TRP A 21 14.02 -12.28 -6.92
CA TRP A 21 13.65 -13.36 -6.00
C TRP A 21 12.29 -13.96 -6.35
N GLN A 22 12.02 -15.13 -5.80
CA GLN A 22 10.75 -15.80 -5.93
C GLN A 22 9.73 -15.28 -4.88
N TRP A 23 8.45 -15.57 -5.06
CA TRP A 23 7.39 -15.10 -4.17
C TRP A 23 7.59 -15.50 -2.70
N GLN A 24 8.24 -16.66 -2.44
CA GLN A 24 8.51 -17.11 -1.08
C GLN A 24 9.47 -16.18 -0.34
N GLU A 25 10.46 -15.64 -1.03
CA GLU A 25 11.39 -14.64 -0.51
C GLU A 25 10.67 -13.30 -0.34
N GLY A 26 9.85 -12.91 -1.31
CA GLY A 26 8.98 -11.73 -1.20
C GLY A 26 8.07 -11.77 0.02
N LEU A 27 7.50 -12.94 0.36
CA LEU A 27 6.74 -13.14 1.60
C LEU A 27 7.60 -12.90 2.86
N GLN A 28 8.86 -13.37 2.87
CA GLN A 28 9.75 -13.14 4.01
C GLN A 28 10.08 -11.64 4.16
N GLU A 29 10.28 -10.92 3.07
CA GLU A 29 10.49 -9.47 3.08
C GLU A 29 9.26 -8.72 3.62
N VAL A 30 8.06 -9.13 3.21
CA VAL A 30 6.80 -8.59 3.76
C VAL A 30 6.73 -8.82 5.28
N LYS A 31 6.97 -10.05 5.74
CA LYS A 31 6.93 -10.39 7.16
C LYS A 31 7.98 -9.62 7.97
N ALA A 32 9.21 -9.55 7.48
CA ALA A 32 10.29 -8.80 8.14
C ALA A 32 9.96 -7.31 8.26
N THR A 33 9.45 -6.72 7.17
CA THR A 33 9.02 -5.33 7.13
C THR A 33 7.87 -5.07 8.11
N PHE A 34 6.80 -5.86 8.06
CA PHE A 34 5.63 -5.67 8.92
C PHE A 34 5.99 -5.86 10.39
N LYS A 35 6.85 -6.85 10.70
CA LYS A 35 7.36 -7.02 12.05
C LYS A 35 8.14 -5.79 12.53
N SER A 36 9.03 -5.26 11.69
CA SER A 36 9.79 -4.05 12.01
C SER A 36 8.88 -2.86 12.30
N VAL A 37 7.82 -2.69 11.50
CA VAL A 37 6.80 -1.64 11.69
C VAL A 37 6.10 -1.80 13.04
N LEU A 38 5.62 -3.01 13.35
CA LEU A 38 4.95 -3.29 14.62
C LEU A 38 5.86 -3.06 15.82
N ASP A 39 7.13 -3.43 15.70
CA ASP A 39 8.13 -3.17 16.75
C ASP A 39 8.36 -1.66 16.93
N ARG A 40 8.45 -0.87 15.85
CA ARG A 40 8.51 0.61 15.94
C ARG A 40 7.26 1.21 16.57
N MET A 41 6.08 0.67 16.28
CA MET A 41 4.84 1.12 16.89
C MET A 41 4.77 0.84 18.40
N LYS A 42 5.52 -0.15 18.90
CA LYS A 42 5.68 -0.41 20.34
C LYS A 42 6.62 0.57 21.01
N GLU A 43 7.62 1.05 20.27
CA GLU A 43 8.63 1.97 20.79
C GLU A 43 8.20 3.43 20.71
N TYR A 44 7.39 3.80 19.71
CA TYR A 44 6.98 5.17 19.41
C TYR A 44 5.47 5.26 19.24
N ASP A 45 4.80 5.94 20.15
CA ASP A 45 3.34 6.04 20.17
C ASP A 45 2.77 6.88 19.01
N ASP A 46 3.57 7.81 18.49
CA ASP A 46 3.20 8.70 17.39
C ASP A 46 3.60 8.17 15.99
N PHE A 47 4.26 7.00 15.94
CA PHE A 47 4.67 6.40 14.67
C PHE A 47 3.45 5.93 13.87
N ILE A 48 3.32 6.45 12.63
CA ILE A 48 2.29 6.08 11.67
C ILE A 48 2.94 5.40 10.47
N PHE A 49 2.33 4.32 10.02
CA PHE A 49 2.76 3.59 8.83
C PHE A 49 1.62 3.51 7.81
N THR A 50 1.96 3.65 6.53
CA THR A 50 1.05 3.39 5.41
C THR A 50 1.45 2.09 4.72
N GLY A 51 0.51 1.17 4.60
CA GLY A 51 0.71 -0.12 3.95
C GLY A 51 -0.21 -0.32 2.75
N SER A 52 0.35 -0.77 1.64
CA SER A 52 -0.37 -1.07 0.40
C SER A 52 -0.42 -2.58 0.13
N SER A 53 -1.11 -2.96 -0.94
CA SER A 53 -1.16 -4.32 -1.53
C SER A 53 -1.82 -5.37 -0.65
N ALA A 54 -3.08 -5.69 -0.99
CA ALA A 54 -3.89 -6.68 -0.26
C ALA A 54 -3.22 -8.06 -0.18
N ALA A 55 -2.48 -8.47 -1.23
CA ALA A 55 -1.76 -9.73 -1.28
C ALA A 55 -0.76 -9.89 -0.12
N TYR A 56 -0.14 -8.81 0.36
CA TYR A 56 0.78 -8.89 1.50
C TYR A 56 0.06 -9.31 2.77
N TYR A 57 -1.13 -8.75 2.99
CA TYR A 57 -1.93 -9.04 4.16
C TYR A 57 -2.54 -10.44 4.09
N GLU A 58 -2.98 -10.90 2.92
CA GLU A 58 -3.43 -12.28 2.72
C GLU A 58 -2.30 -13.26 3.06
N TRP A 59 -1.10 -13.03 2.57
CA TRP A 59 0.06 -13.86 2.90
C TRP A 59 0.36 -13.89 4.40
N VAL A 60 0.26 -12.74 5.07
CA VAL A 60 0.47 -12.66 6.52
C VAL A 60 -0.68 -13.35 7.27
N GLU A 61 -1.94 -13.15 6.84
CA GLU A 61 -3.11 -13.83 7.42
C GLU A 61 -2.94 -15.35 7.39
N GLU A 62 -2.47 -15.91 6.26
CA GLU A 62 -2.29 -17.36 6.09
C GLU A 62 -1.08 -17.93 6.85
N ASN A 63 0.03 -17.16 6.93
CA ASN A 63 1.31 -17.68 7.41
C ASN A 63 1.71 -17.17 8.80
N ASP A 64 1.06 -16.13 9.31
CA ASP A 64 1.31 -15.55 10.63
C ASP A 64 0.05 -14.85 11.17
N PRO A 65 -1.00 -15.62 11.52
CA PRO A 65 -2.26 -15.05 11.99
C PRO A 65 -2.12 -14.12 13.22
N ALA A 66 -1.13 -14.37 14.07
CA ALA A 66 -0.90 -13.53 15.25
C ALA A 66 -0.43 -12.12 14.83
N MET A 67 0.50 -12.04 13.88
CA MET A 67 0.92 -10.76 13.30
C MET A 67 -0.24 -10.06 12.60
N PHE A 68 -1.06 -10.80 11.86
CA PHE A 68 -2.23 -10.26 11.19
C PHE A 68 -3.21 -9.59 12.17
N GLU A 69 -3.51 -10.23 13.30
CA GLU A 69 -4.37 -9.64 14.34
C GLU A 69 -3.75 -8.41 15.00
N GLU A 70 -2.43 -8.39 15.19
CA GLU A 70 -1.74 -7.20 15.67
C GLU A 70 -1.87 -6.04 14.67
N ILE A 71 -1.69 -6.29 13.37
CA ILE A 71 -1.91 -5.29 12.32
C ILE A 71 -3.37 -4.77 12.36
N ARG A 72 -4.35 -5.66 12.49
CA ARG A 72 -5.77 -5.26 12.61
C ARG A 72 -6.00 -4.31 13.78
N SER A 73 -5.35 -4.56 14.91
CA SER A 73 -5.40 -3.66 16.07
C SER A 73 -4.84 -2.28 15.73
N ARG A 74 -3.67 -2.22 15.07
CA ARG A 74 -3.05 -0.95 14.66
C ARG A 74 -3.87 -0.19 13.61
N VAL A 75 -4.57 -0.89 12.72
CA VAL A 75 -5.53 -0.26 11.79
C VAL A 75 -6.68 0.40 12.57
N LYS A 76 -7.25 -0.29 13.56
CA LYS A 76 -8.32 0.27 14.41
C LYS A 76 -7.87 1.49 15.22
N GLU A 77 -6.62 1.51 15.64
CA GLU A 77 -6.00 2.65 16.33
C GLU A 77 -5.72 3.83 15.38
N GLY A 78 -5.80 3.65 14.07
CA GLY A 78 -5.45 4.66 13.07
C GLY A 78 -3.94 4.87 12.87
N ARG A 79 -3.12 3.99 13.44
CA ARG A 79 -1.64 4.06 13.34
C ARG A 79 -1.09 3.27 12.15
N TRP A 80 -1.85 2.30 11.65
CA TRP A 80 -1.58 1.59 10.42
C TRP A 80 -2.66 1.97 9.39
N VAL A 81 -2.29 2.71 8.37
CA VAL A 81 -3.21 3.25 7.38
C VAL A 81 -3.12 2.44 6.09
N ILE A 82 -4.25 1.88 5.68
CA ILE A 82 -4.36 1.15 4.41
C ILE A 82 -4.40 2.14 3.25
N VAL A 83 -3.48 2.00 2.32
CA VAL A 83 -3.38 2.78 1.09
C VAL A 83 -3.32 1.87 -0.15
N GLY A 84 -3.33 2.45 -1.35
CA GLY A 84 -3.19 1.73 -2.60
C GLY A 84 -4.51 1.17 -3.13
N GLY A 85 -5.24 0.43 -2.30
CA GLY A 85 -6.52 -0.16 -2.68
C GLY A 85 -6.43 -1.27 -3.73
N TRP A 86 -5.23 -1.68 -4.11
CA TRP A 86 -4.94 -2.69 -5.11
C TRP A 86 -4.68 -4.06 -4.47
N TRP A 87 -4.87 -5.11 -5.27
CA TRP A 87 -4.43 -6.46 -4.87
C TRP A 87 -2.91 -6.52 -4.74
N THR A 88 -2.21 -6.11 -5.79
CA THR A 88 -0.77 -5.79 -5.77
C THR A 88 -0.58 -4.39 -6.34
N GLU A 89 0.57 -3.75 -6.14
CA GLU A 89 0.90 -2.52 -6.84
C GLU A 89 1.07 -2.83 -8.34
N PRO A 90 0.10 -2.49 -9.22
CA PRO A 90 0.18 -2.86 -10.61
C PRO A 90 1.11 -1.95 -11.39
N ASP A 91 1.77 -2.48 -12.43
CA ASP A 91 2.32 -1.62 -13.47
C ASP A 91 1.19 -0.77 -14.08
N CYS A 92 1.45 0.52 -14.29
CA CYS A 92 0.41 1.46 -14.70
C CYS A 92 0.24 1.60 -16.22
N ASN A 93 1.04 0.91 -17.04
CA ASN A 93 0.98 0.98 -18.49
C ASN A 93 0.71 -0.37 -19.16
N ALA A 94 1.25 -1.47 -18.61
CA ALA A 94 1.19 -2.78 -19.23
C ALA A 94 -0.17 -3.50 -19.10
N PRO A 95 -0.87 -3.48 -17.92
CA PRO A 95 -2.14 -4.17 -17.76
C PRO A 95 -3.25 -3.53 -18.60
N CYS A 96 -4.18 -4.35 -19.08
CA CYS A 96 -5.41 -3.84 -19.66
C CYS A 96 -6.35 -3.24 -18.60
N GLY A 97 -7.31 -2.42 -19.03
CA GLY A 97 -8.24 -1.75 -18.12
C GLY A 97 -9.00 -2.70 -17.20
N GLU A 98 -9.39 -3.88 -17.69
CA GLU A 98 -10.07 -4.92 -16.88
C GLU A 98 -9.16 -5.44 -15.76
N SER A 99 -7.88 -5.68 -16.04
CA SER A 99 -6.91 -6.06 -14.99
C SER A 99 -6.81 -5.00 -13.91
N PHE A 100 -6.75 -3.73 -14.28
CA PHE A 100 -6.74 -2.62 -13.33
C PHE A 100 -8.00 -2.57 -12.45
N VAL A 101 -9.17 -2.71 -13.08
CA VAL A 101 -10.45 -2.74 -12.35
C VAL A 101 -10.47 -3.90 -11.37
N ARG A 102 -9.96 -5.07 -11.73
CA ARG A 102 -9.87 -6.23 -10.84
C ARG A 102 -8.88 -6.02 -9.70
N GLN A 103 -7.74 -5.39 -9.94
CA GLN A 103 -6.82 -5.01 -8.87
C GLN A 103 -7.54 -4.20 -7.78
N GLY A 104 -8.29 -3.17 -8.18
CA GLY A 104 -9.06 -2.35 -7.25
C GLY A 104 -10.24 -3.09 -6.61
N LEU A 105 -10.97 -3.89 -7.39
CA LEU A 105 -12.12 -4.64 -6.89
C LEU A 105 -11.72 -5.63 -5.79
N TYR A 106 -10.72 -6.47 -6.05
CA TYR A 106 -10.29 -7.48 -5.08
C TYR A 106 -9.57 -6.85 -3.89
N GLY A 107 -8.70 -5.87 -4.12
CA GLY A 107 -8.00 -5.17 -3.06
C GLY A 107 -8.94 -4.47 -2.09
N GLN A 108 -9.86 -3.66 -2.61
CA GLN A 108 -10.83 -2.91 -1.78
C GLN A 108 -11.80 -3.85 -1.03
N ARG A 109 -12.25 -4.93 -1.66
CA ARG A 109 -13.12 -5.92 -0.99
C ARG A 109 -12.38 -6.63 0.14
N TYR A 110 -11.13 -7.03 -0.07
CA TYR A 110 -10.31 -7.65 0.95
C TYR A 110 -10.12 -6.70 2.16
N PHE A 111 -9.75 -5.46 1.91
CA PHE A 111 -9.56 -4.48 2.98
C PHE A 111 -10.86 -4.20 3.74
N GLU A 112 -11.98 -4.07 3.06
CA GLU A 112 -13.28 -3.88 3.70
C GLU A 112 -13.67 -5.10 4.54
N GLU A 113 -13.50 -6.32 4.02
CA GLU A 113 -13.83 -7.57 4.72
C GLU A 113 -12.95 -7.81 5.95
N LYS A 114 -11.63 -7.62 5.81
CA LYS A 114 -10.66 -8.00 6.85
C LYS A 114 -10.41 -6.89 7.87
N PHE A 115 -10.46 -5.65 7.47
CA PHE A 115 -10.10 -4.49 8.31
C PHE A 115 -11.27 -3.52 8.55
N GLY A 116 -12.38 -3.66 7.84
CA GLY A 116 -13.53 -2.74 7.93
C GLY A 116 -13.27 -1.36 7.33
N VAL A 117 -12.23 -1.22 6.49
CA VAL A 117 -11.83 0.05 5.86
C VAL A 117 -11.61 -0.13 4.36
N LYS A 118 -11.77 0.97 3.62
CA LYS A 118 -11.35 1.06 2.20
C LYS A 118 -10.21 2.05 2.08
N ALA A 119 -9.26 1.75 1.20
CA ALA A 119 -8.24 2.71 0.85
C ALA A 119 -8.87 3.88 0.08
N VAL A 120 -8.63 5.10 0.53
CA VAL A 120 -9.08 6.33 -0.14
C VAL A 120 -8.00 7.00 -0.98
N CYS A 121 -6.76 6.54 -0.80
CA CYS A 121 -5.59 7.01 -1.53
C CYS A 121 -5.02 5.89 -2.38
N GLY A 122 -4.96 6.06 -3.69
CA GLY A 122 -4.21 5.19 -4.59
C GLY A 122 -2.71 5.39 -4.36
N TYR A 123 -1.94 4.31 -4.46
CA TYR A 123 -0.52 4.35 -4.15
C TYR A 123 0.27 3.46 -5.12
N ASN A 124 1.14 4.08 -5.92
CA ASN A 124 1.99 3.41 -6.90
C ASN A 124 3.33 4.16 -6.97
N VAL A 125 4.28 3.77 -6.13
CA VAL A 125 5.54 4.51 -6.00
C VAL A 125 6.60 4.10 -6.99
N ASP A 126 6.56 2.86 -7.48
CA ASP A 126 7.56 2.35 -8.42
C ASP A 126 7.00 2.07 -9.82
N SER A 127 5.90 2.70 -10.20
CA SER A 127 5.32 2.58 -11.54
C SER A 127 6.18 3.30 -12.59
N PHE A 128 6.34 2.67 -13.75
CA PHE A 128 7.18 3.18 -14.86
C PHE A 128 6.34 3.98 -15.87
N GLY A 129 5.48 4.84 -15.38
CA GLY A 129 4.56 5.66 -16.13
C GLY A 129 3.11 5.46 -15.65
N HIS A 130 2.18 6.26 -16.17
CA HIS A 130 0.78 6.24 -15.76
C HIS A 130 -0.13 6.40 -16.99
N ASN A 131 -1.07 5.48 -17.19
CA ASN A 131 -2.01 5.60 -18.30
C ASN A 131 -3.06 6.70 -18.03
N GLY A 132 -3.56 7.31 -19.10
CA GLY A 132 -4.51 8.42 -19.02
C GLY A 132 -5.89 8.07 -18.42
N ASN A 133 -6.22 6.79 -18.30
CA ASN A 133 -7.48 6.34 -17.69
C ASN A 133 -7.37 6.07 -16.18
N LEU A 134 -6.16 6.11 -15.63
CA LEU A 134 -5.93 5.83 -14.20
C LEU A 134 -6.77 6.70 -13.26
N PRO A 135 -6.94 8.03 -13.47
CA PRO A 135 -7.79 8.86 -12.62
C PRO A 135 -9.24 8.38 -12.58
N GLN A 136 -9.79 7.91 -13.71
CA GLN A 136 -11.14 7.36 -13.77
C GLN A 136 -11.25 6.04 -12.98
N ILE A 137 -10.26 5.17 -13.13
CA ILE A 137 -10.22 3.87 -12.43
C ILE A 137 -10.13 4.10 -10.92
N LEU A 138 -9.20 4.94 -10.48
CA LEU A 138 -9.04 5.33 -9.07
C LEU A 138 -10.37 5.82 -8.50
N LYS A 139 -11.00 6.79 -9.16
CA LYS A 139 -12.27 7.38 -8.70
C LYS A 139 -13.39 6.35 -8.59
N LYS A 140 -13.49 5.43 -9.55
CA LYS A 140 -14.50 4.36 -9.54
C LYS A 140 -14.20 3.28 -8.51
N CYS A 141 -12.95 3.09 -8.11
CA CYS A 141 -12.54 2.22 -7.01
C CYS A 141 -12.66 2.88 -5.63
N GLY A 142 -13.18 4.12 -5.56
CA GLY A 142 -13.38 4.83 -4.29
C GLY A 142 -12.16 5.59 -3.77
N MET A 143 -11.14 5.76 -4.59
CA MET A 143 -9.93 6.53 -4.26
C MET A 143 -10.06 7.96 -4.81
N ASP A 144 -9.79 8.96 -4.00
CA ASP A 144 -9.92 10.39 -4.34
C ASP A 144 -8.58 11.12 -4.42
N SER A 145 -7.52 10.45 -4.02
CA SER A 145 -6.15 10.96 -4.04
C SER A 145 -5.19 9.90 -4.59
N TYR A 146 -4.01 10.34 -5.00
CA TYR A 146 -3.03 9.45 -5.60
C TYR A 146 -1.61 9.87 -5.25
N VAL A 147 -0.83 8.95 -4.72
CA VAL A 147 0.58 9.12 -4.42
C VAL A 147 1.41 8.28 -5.40
N PHE A 148 2.39 8.90 -5.99
CA PHE A 148 3.37 8.25 -6.86
C PHE A 148 4.74 8.93 -6.72
N MET A 149 5.79 8.22 -7.06
CA MET A 149 7.17 8.72 -7.05
C MET A 149 7.76 8.77 -8.45
N ARG A 150 7.46 7.81 -9.30
CA ARG A 150 7.91 7.73 -10.71
C ARG A 150 6.78 8.05 -11.69
N PRO A 151 7.11 8.50 -12.93
CA PRO A 151 8.44 8.96 -13.35
C PRO A 151 8.81 10.31 -12.73
N GLY A 152 10.09 10.45 -12.39
CA GLY A 152 10.66 11.71 -11.96
C GLY A 152 10.92 12.66 -13.15
N ARG A 153 11.25 13.94 -12.88
CA ARG A 153 11.49 14.94 -13.94
C ARG A 153 12.57 14.52 -14.95
N HIS A 154 13.57 13.79 -14.49
CA HIS A 154 14.68 13.30 -15.31
C HIS A 154 14.30 12.09 -16.18
N GLU A 155 13.15 11.46 -15.94
CA GLU A 155 12.65 10.32 -16.70
C GLU A 155 11.59 10.71 -17.74
N MET A 156 11.09 11.95 -17.67
CA MET A 156 10.03 12.43 -18.57
C MET A 156 10.54 13.10 -19.86
N GLY A 157 11.87 13.23 -20.05
CA GLY A 157 12.50 13.75 -21.26
C GLY A 157 12.49 15.28 -21.34
#